data_67dbe934583601c512c526d4cf1b413e
#
_entry.id   67dbe934583601c512c526d4cf1b413e
#
_cell.length_a   1.000
_cell.length_b   1.000
_cell.length_c   1.000
_cell.angle_alpha   90.00
_cell.angle_beta   90.00
_cell.angle_gamma   90.00
#
_symmetry.space_group_name_H-M   'P 1'
#
loop_
_entity.id
_entity.type
_entity.pdbx_description
1 polymer ?
#
loop_
_entity_poly.entity_id
_entity_poly.type
_entity_poly.pdbx_seq_one_letter_code
_entity_poly.pdbx_strand_id
1 'polypeptide(L)'
;MPQGAPTSPIITNMICDTLDRRLAGLARRFGLRYSRYADDITFSSMHYVYAEKGEFRKELARIIGSQGFTINDTKTRLQKRGSRQEVTGIIVSDKLNVTKKYVREIRSLLYIWEKYGYSATMAKFLPKYKAE
;
A
#
# COMPACT_ATOMS: atom_id res chain seq x y z
N MET A 1 6.84 -10.89 13.28
CA MET A 1 7.66 -11.76 12.39
C MET A 1 8.90 -10.96 12.00
N PRO A 2 10.07 -11.60 11.80
CA PRO A 2 11.28 -10.89 11.36
C PRO A 2 11.05 -10.26 9.99
N GLN A 3 11.41 -8.99 9.83
CA GLN A 3 11.38 -8.32 8.52
C GLN A 3 12.39 -8.98 7.58
N GLY A 4 11.99 -9.20 6.31
CA GLY A 4 12.85 -9.79 5.30
C GLY A 4 12.97 -11.32 5.31
N ALA A 5 12.30 -12.04 6.21
CA ALA A 5 12.31 -13.50 6.15
C ALA A 5 11.52 -13.99 4.92
N PRO A 6 12.05 -14.95 4.12
CA PRO A 6 11.39 -15.45 2.91
C PRO A 6 9.99 -16.05 3.15
N THR A 7 9.75 -16.56 4.35
CA THR A 7 8.48 -17.18 4.75
C THR A 7 7.42 -16.16 5.22
N SER A 8 7.83 -14.93 5.57
CA SER A 8 6.91 -13.91 6.11
C SER A 8 5.68 -13.65 5.24
N PRO A 9 5.77 -13.52 3.91
CA PRO A 9 4.60 -13.28 3.06
C PRO A 9 3.60 -14.43 3.10
N ILE A 10 4.09 -15.68 3.10
CA ILE A 10 3.25 -16.88 3.12
C ILE A 10 2.51 -16.97 4.46
N ILE A 11 3.23 -16.81 5.57
CA ILE A 11 2.64 -16.86 6.93
C ILE A 11 1.63 -15.74 7.10
N THR A 12 1.92 -14.52 6.64
CA THR A 12 0.98 -13.40 6.67
C THR A 12 -0.30 -13.72 5.90
N ASN A 13 -0.20 -14.32 4.72
CA ASN A 13 -1.36 -14.70 3.93
C ASN A 13 -2.20 -15.78 4.64
N MET A 14 -1.56 -16.76 5.29
CA MET A 14 -2.28 -17.79 6.06
C MET A 14 -3.02 -17.19 7.26
N ILE A 15 -2.38 -16.30 8.01
CA ILE A 15 -2.99 -15.61 9.17
C ILE A 15 -4.17 -14.75 8.73
N CYS A 16 -4.03 -14.05 7.60
CA CYS A 16 -5.04 -13.12 7.10
C CYS A 16 -6.14 -13.79 6.25
N ASP A 17 -6.11 -15.10 5.99
CA ASP A 17 -7.11 -15.77 5.13
C ASP A 17 -8.56 -15.53 5.59
N THR A 18 -8.84 -15.69 6.88
CA THR A 18 -10.17 -15.42 7.44
C THR A 18 -10.55 -13.94 7.32
N LEU A 19 -9.61 -13.03 7.56
CA LEU A 19 -9.81 -11.59 7.37
C LEU A 19 -10.13 -11.27 5.92
N ASP A 20 -9.34 -11.80 4.98
CA ASP A 20 -9.51 -11.59 3.54
C ASP A 20 -10.88 -12.04 3.04
N ARG A 21 -11.35 -13.22 3.47
CA ARG A 21 -12.69 -13.72 3.12
C ARG A 21 -13.80 -12.81 3.62
N ARG A 22 -13.71 -12.32 4.85
CA ARG A 22 -14.68 -11.40 5.45
C ARG A 22 -14.68 -10.05 4.76
N LEU A 23 -13.50 -9.48 4.49
CA LEU A 23 -13.37 -8.19 3.82
C LEU A 23 -13.79 -8.26 2.35
N ALA A 24 -13.51 -9.36 1.66
CA ALA A 24 -14.03 -9.60 0.31
C ALA A 24 -15.56 -9.72 0.29
N GLY A 25 -16.15 -10.34 1.32
CA GLY A 25 -17.60 -10.39 1.51
C GLY A 25 -18.20 -8.99 1.73
N LEU A 26 -17.59 -8.20 2.62
CA LEU A 26 -17.96 -6.81 2.86
C LEU A 26 -17.86 -5.99 1.56
N ALA A 27 -16.76 -6.10 0.82
CA ALA A 27 -16.57 -5.40 -0.44
C ALA A 27 -17.70 -5.71 -1.43
N ARG A 28 -18.05 -6.98 -1.62
CA ARG A 28 -19.15 -7.39 -2.51
C ARG A 28 -20.48 -6.79 -2.10
N ARG A 29 -20.79 -6.76 -0.80
CA ARG A 29 -22.03 -6.18 -0.27
C ARG A 29 -22.19 -4.69 -0.62
N PHE A 30 -21.08 -3.95 -0.66
CA PHE A 30 -21.05 -2.51 -0.95
C PHE A 30 -20.65 -2.19 -2.41
N GLY A 31 -20.55 -3.18 -3.30
CA GLY A 31 -20.16 -2.97 -4.69
C GLY A 31 -18.70 -2.51 -4.87
N LEU A 32 -17.82 -2.91 -3.93
CA LEU A 32 -16.41 -2.58 -3.94
C LEU A 32 -15.57 -3.77 -4.42
N ARG A 33 -14.37 -3.48 -4.90
CA ARG A 33 -13.29 -4.47 -5.09
C ARG A 33 -12.34 -4.39 -3.92
N TYR A 34 -11.92 -5.54 -3.42
CA TYR A 34 -10.97 -5.71 -2.31
C TYR A 34 -9.64 -6.21 -2.83
N SER A 35 -8.55 -5.67 -2.33
CA SER A 35 -7.21 -6.21 -2.49
C SER A 35 -6.38 -5.95 -1.24
N ARG A 36 -5.43 -6.83 -0.95
CA ARG A 36 -4.45 -6.68 0.12
C ARG A 36 -3.05 -7.00 -0.39
N TYR A 37 -2.11 -6.19 0.00
CA TYR A 37 -0.68 -6.44 -0.17
C TYR A 37 -0.01 -6.30 1.21
N ALA A 38 0.45 -7.42 1.76
CA ALA A 38 0.92 -7.53 3.15
C ALA A 38 -0.09 -6.94 4.14
N ASP A 39 0.21 -5.82 4.77
CA ASP A 39 -0.63 -5.07 5.71
C ASP A 39 -1.45 -3.95 5.03
N ASP A 40 -1.17 -3.63 3.78
CA ASP A 40 -1.91 -2.61 3.03
C ASP A 40 -3.21 -3.16 2.44
N ILE A 41 -4.34 -2.66 2.94
CA ILE A 41 -5.69 -3.01 2.47
C ILE A 41 -6.21 -1.90 1.58
N THR A 42 -6.71 -2.26 0.41
CA THR A 42 -7.29 -1.32 -0.56
C THR A 42 -8.69 -1.75 -0.97
N PHE A 43 -9.63 -0.81 -0.90
CA PHE A 43 -10.96 -0.95 -1.51
C PHE A 43 -11.09 0.03 -2.66
N SER A 44 -11.59 -0.42 -3.80
CA SER A 44 -11.81 0.43 -4.98
C SER A 44 -13.23 0.30 -5.49
N SER A 45 -13.78 1.40 -6.01
CA SER A 45 -15.14 1.47 -6.56
C SER A 45 -15.24 2.56 -7.63
N MET A 46 -16.19 2.39 -8.53
CA MET A 46 -16.61 3.45 -9.45
C MET A 46 -17.62 4.41 -8.79
N HIS A 47 -18.16 4.05 -7.62
CA HIS A 47 -19.16 4.82 -6.89
C HIS A 47 -18.59 5.31 -5.56
N TYR A 48 -19.12 6.42 -5.06
CA TYR A 48 -18.75 6.95 -3.75
C TYR A 48 -19.49 6.17 -2.66
N VAL A 49 -18.78 5.32 -1.94
CA VAL A 49 -19.31 4.48 -0.86
C VAL A 49 -18.78 4.91 0.51
N TYR A 50 -17.60 5.52 0.54
CA TYR A 50 -16.94 5.86 1.80
C TYR A 50 -17.49 7.13 2.39
N ALA A 51 -18.22 6.99 3.51
CA ALA A 51 -18.55 8.10 4.40
C ALA A 51 -17.89 7.85 5.76
N GLU A 52 -17.35 8.89 6.39
CA GLU A 52 -16.55 8.78 7.62
C GLU A 52 -17.30 8.10 8.77
N LYS A 53 -18.61 8.32 8.87
CA LYS A 53 -19.53 7.69 9.84
C LYS A 53 -20.45 6.65 9.19
N GLY A 54 -20.14 6.23 7.96
CA GLY A 54 -20.99 5.33 7.18
C GLY A 54 -20.95 3.89 7.68
N GLU A 55 -21.95 3.11 7.24
CA GLU A 55 -22.10 1.70 7.58
C GLU A 55 -20.89 0.87 7.16
N PHE A 56 -20.33 1.15 5.97
CA PHE A 56 -19.13 0.48 5.48
C PHE A 56 -17.97 0.60 6.46
N ARG A 57 -17.68 1.80 6.98
CA ARG A 57 -16.57 2.01 7.92
C ARG A 57 -16.79 1.32 9.26
N LYS A 58 -18.04 1.32 9.75
CA LYS A 58 -18.40 0.63 11.00
C LYS A 58 -18.19 -0.87 10.87
N GLU A 59 -18.68 -1.48 9.79
CA GLU A 59 -18.52 -2.90 9.52
C GLU A 59 -17.05 -3.28 9.27
N LEU A 60 -16.30 -2.45 8.54
CA LEU A 60 -14.86 -2.62 8.33
C LEU A 60 -14.11 -2.67 9.66
N ALA A 61 -14.33 -1.69 10.54
CA ALA A 61 -13.70 -1.63 11.85
C ALA A 61 -14.07 -2.85 12.72
N ARG A 62 -15.34 -3.28 12.69
CA ARG A 62 -15.82 -4.46 13.41
C ARG A 62 -15.12 -5.74 12.92
N ILE A 63 -14.99 -5.93 11.61
CA ILE A 63 -14.34 -7.11 11.03
C ILE A 63 -12.86 -7.13 11.40
N ILE A 64 -12.15 -6.03 11.20
CA ILE A 64 -10.72 -5.90 11.50
C ILE A 64 -10.45 -6.13 12.99
N GLY A 65 -11.23 -5.48 13.87
CA GLY A 65 -11.12 -5.63 15.31
C GLY A 65 -11.40 -7.05 15.78
N SER A 66 -12.38 -7.76 15.19
CA SER A 66 -12.71 -9.16 15.51
C SER A 66 -11.58 -10.16 15.20
N GLN A 67 -10.60 -9.76 14.40
CA GLN A 67 -9.40 -10.56 14.07
C GLN A 67 -8.16 -10.09 14.83
N GLY A 68 -8.30 -9.20 15.82
CA GLY A 68 -7.20 -8.71 16.65
C GLY A 68 -6.34 -7.64 15.98
N PHE A 69 -6.80 -7.05 14.86
CA PHE A 69 -6.10 -5.97 14.18
C PHE A 69 -6.75 -4.61 14.48
N THR A 70 -5.97 -3.55 14.33
CA THR A 70 -6.41 -2.15 14.46
C THR A 70 -6.19 -1.39 13.17
N ILE A 71 -7.15 -0.52 12.83
CA ILE A 71 -7.01 0.39 11.68
C ILE A 71 -6.08 1.54 12.08
N ASN A 72 -5.09 1.81 11.25
CA ASN A 72 -4.26 3.00 11.40
C ASN A 72 -4.92 4.19 10.71
N ASP A 73 -5.64 5.02 11.49
CA ASP A 73 -6.37 6.16 10.95
C ASP A 73 -5.46 7.22 10.31
N THR A 74 -4.22 7.36 10.76
CA THR A 74 -3.27 8.32 10.16
C THR A 74 -2.80 7.91 8.78
N LYS A 75 -2.80 6.61 8.48
CA LYS A 75 -2.46 6.06 7.16
C LYS A 75 -3.70 5.84 6.28
N THR A 76 -4.89 5.79 6.88
CA THR A 76 -6.14 5.58 6.14
C THR A 76 -6.51 6.82 5.35
N ARG A 77 -6.66 6.68 4.05
CA ARG A 77 -6.95 7.80 3.16
C ARG A 77 -7.98 7.45 2.09
N LEU A 78 -8.84 8.40 1.78
CA LEU A 78 -9.73 8.34 0.63
C LEU A 78 -9.10 9.03 -0.56
N GLN A 79 -8.96 8.32 -1.66
CA GLN A 79 -8.42 8.84 -2.91
C GLN A 79 -9.55 8.93 -3.93
N LYS A 80 -9.86 10.15 -4.39
CA LYS A 80 -10.96 10.41 -5.32
C LYS A 80 -10.46 10.48 -6.77
N ARG A 81 -11.35 10.22 -7.74
CA ARG A 81 -11.09 10.49 -9.15
C ARG A 81 -10.77 11.99 -9.34
N GLY A 82 -9.76 12.30 -10.16
CA GLY A 82 -9.27 13.67 -10.34
C GLY A 82 -8.12 14.05 -9.41
N SER A 83 -7.83 13.25 -8.35
CA SER A 83 -6.60 13.34 -7.57
C SER A 83 -5.66 12.19 -7.91
N ARG A 84 -4.39 12.31 -7.51
CA ARG A 84 -3.43 11.22 -7.67
C ARG A 84 -3.89 10.03 -6.81
N GLN A 85 -4.23 8.93 -7.46
CA GLN A 85 -4.53 7.67 -6.81
C GLN A 85 -3.26 6.81 -6.78
N GLU A 86 -2.91 6.32 -5.60
CA GLU A 86 -1.68 5.57 -5.37
C GLU A 86 -1.98 4.34 -4.51
N VAL A 87 -1.54 3.18 -4.96
CA VAL A 87 -1.65 1.90 -4.25
C VAL A 87 -0.28 1.27 -4.20
N THR A 88 0.21 0.95 -3.00
CA THR A 88 1.55 0.35 -2.77
C THR A 88 2.69 1.06 -3.53
N GLY A 89 2.67 2.40 -3.57
CA GLY A 89 3.69 3.21 -4.23
C GLY A 89 3.51 3.38 -5.75
N ILE A 90 2.52 2.71 -6.35
CA ILE A 90 2.22 2.80 -7.78
C ILE A 90 1.04 3.74 -7.98
N ILE A 91 1.17 4.69 -8.91
CA ILE A 91 0.06 5.55 -9.36
C ILE A 91 -0.85 4.73 -10.25
N VAL A 92 -2.13 4.63 -9.88
CA VAL A 92 -3.16 3.82 -10.55
C VAL A 92 -4.29 4.67 -11.14
N SER A 93 -4.00 5.92 -11.51
CA SER A 93 -4.97 6.81 -12.17
C SER A 93 -5.32 6.30 -13.59
N ASP A 94 -5.27 7.13 -14.62
CA ASP A 94 -5.61 6.73 -16.00
C ASP A 94 -4.60 5.73 -16.61
N LYS A 95 -3.32 5.87 -16.21
CA LYS A 95 -2.23 4.95 -16.61
C LYS A 95 -1.40 4.59 -15.39
N LEU A 96 -0.95 3.33 -15.33
CA LEU A 96 0.00 2.90 -14.32
C LEU A 96 1.30 3.68 -14.45
N ASN A 97 1.78 4.24 -13.34
CA ASN A 97 3.01 5.03 -13.33
C ASN A 97 3.66 4.99 -11.93
N VAL A 98 4.88 5.47 -11.84
CA VAL A 98 5.58 5.67 -10.59
C VAL A 98 5.63 7.15 -10.22
N THR A 99 5.93 7.46 -8.96
CA THR A 99 5.98 8.86 -8.51
C THR A 99 7.12 9.62 -9.19
N LYS A 100 6.91 10.92 -9.45
CA LYS A 100 7.98 11.80 -9.99
C LYS A 100 9.21 11.82 -9.08
N LYS A 101 9.01 11.65 -7.76
CA LYS A 101 10.11 11.55 -6.79
C LYS A 101 10.97 10.34 -7.08
N TYR A 102 10.37 9.17 -7.24
CA TYR A 102 11.07 7.93 -7.57
C TYR A 102 11.88 8.06 -8.87
N VAL A 103 11.26 8.58 -9.94
CA VAL A 103 11.96 8.81 -11.23
C VAL A 103 13.17 9.73 -11.06
N ARG A 104 13.02 10.83 -10.29
CA ARG A 104 14.14 11.75 -10.04
C ARG A 104 15.27 11.09 -9.26
N GLU A 105 14.95 10.26 -8.27
CA GLU A 105 15.94 9.53 -7.47
C GLU A 105 16.73 8.56 -8.34
N ILE A 106 16.06 7.78 -9.18
CA ILE A 106 16.74 6.87 -10.12
C ILE A 106 17.61 7.64 -11.12
N ARG A 107 17.08 8.73 -11.71
CA ARG A 107 17.88 9.57 -12.63
C ARG A 107 19.12 10.16 -11.96
N SER A 108 18.99 10.63 -10.72
CA SER A 108 20.10 11.17 -9.94
C SER A 108 21.15 10.08 -9.64
N LEU A 109 20.70 8.86 -9.31
CA LEU A 109 21.56 7.71 -9.07
C LEU A 109 22.35 7.35 -10.33
N LEU A 110 21.67 7.21 -11.46
CA LEU A 110 22.30 6.88 -12.74
C LEU A 110 23.30 7.95 -13.19
N TYR A 111 22.95 9.24 -13.07
CA TYR A 111 23.86 10.34 -13.39
C TYR A 111 25.14 10.33 -12.55
N ILE A 112 25.03 10.08 -11.23
CA ILE A 112 26.20 10.01 -10.36
C ILE A 112 27.03 8.78 -10.67
N TRP A 113 26.40 7.66 -10.97
CA TRP A 113 27.10 6.43 -11.37
C TRP A 113 27.90 6.64 -12.66
N GLU A 114 27.27 7.23 -13.68
CA GLU A 114 27.93 7.50 -14.97
C GLU A 114 29.10 8.49 -14.82
N LYS A 115 28.91 9.55 -14.03
CA LYS A 115 29.88 10.64 -13.92
C LYS A 115 31.00 10.38 -12.91
N TYR A 116 30.71 9.73 -11.80
CA TYR A 116 31.63 9.58 -10.64
C TYR A 116 31.93 8.13 -10.28
N GLY A 117 31.35 7.17 -10.97
CA GLY A 117 31.54 5.75 -10.78
C GLY A 117 30.75 5.15 -9.59
N TYR A 118 30.87 3.82 -9.47
CA TYR A 118 30.10 3.02 -8.50
C TYR A 118 30.34 3.42 -7.04
N SER A 119 31.61 3.62 -6.65
CA SER A 119 31.97 3.92 -5.26
C SER A 119 31.37 5.21 -4.74
N ALA A 120 31.37 6.27 -5.55
CA ALA A 120 30.74 7.56 -5.21
C ALA A 120 29.21 7.43 -5.11
N THR A 121 28.61 6.64 -5.99
CA THR A 121 27.17 6.35 -5.97
C THR A 121 26.77 5.61 -4.71
N MET A 122 27.50 4.57 -4.36
CA MET A 122 27.23 3.80 -3.14
C MET A 122 27.40 4.64 -1.88
N ALA A 123 28.46 5.46 -1.78
CA ALA A 123 28.65 6.36 -0.64
C ALA A 123 27.48 7.31 -0.41
N LYS A 124 26.86 7.81 -1.50
CA LYS A 124 25.74 8.75 -1.42
C LYS A 124 24.39 8.09 -1.14
N PHE A 125 24.13 6.93 -1.72
CA PHE A 125 22.79 6.30 -1.67
C PHE A 125 22.65 5.20 -0.63
N LEU A 126 23.73 4.46 -0.32
CA LEU A 126 23.70 3.36 0.65
C LEU A 126 23.18 3.78 2.05
N PRO A 127 23.55 4.96 2.61
CA PRO A 127 23.02 5.39 3.90
C PRO A 127 21.50 5.55 3.92
N LYS A 128 20.91 5.91 2.79
CA LYS A 128 19.44 6.06 2.65
C LYS A 128 18.70 4.73 2.72
N TYR A 129 19.31 3.65 2.22
CA TYR A 129 18.70 2.31 2.16
C TYR A 129 19.02 1.44 3.39
N LYS A 130 20.01 1.83 4.21
CA LYS A 130 20.32 1.16 5.47
C LYS A 130 19.57 1.72 6.69
N ALA A 131 18.86 2.84 6.52
CA ALA A 131 18.12 3.52 7.59
C ALA A 131 16.64 3.07 7.67
N GLU A 132 16.22 2.13 6.85
CA GLU A 132 14.94 1.45 6.90
C GLU A 132 15.14 0.00 7.39
#